data_c091c6fe7b8a793a93baf82351350fd3
#
_entry.id   c091c6fe7b8a793a93baf82351350fd3
#
_cell.length_a   1.000
_cell.length_b   1.000
_cell.length_c   1.000
_cell.angle_alpha   90.00
_cell.angle_beta   90.00
_cell.angle_gamma   90.00
#
_symmetry.space_group_name_H-M   'P 1'
#
loop_
_entity.id
_entity.type
_entity.pdbx_description
1 polymer ?
#
loop_
_entity_poly.entity_id
_entity_poly.type
_entity_poly.pdbx_seq_one_letter_code
_entity_poly.pdbx_strand_id
1 'polypeptide(L)'
;MRARRGKALAGSSWAGIHRGVDIIRIAGIKSFGHHGALPEEKRLGQRFTVSVDLEVDTRPAAAADDLKLTVDYAQVIRTVEAQLTGAPVYLIETLAQQIAARILGTFGVVKAVTVEVNKPFAPVAAEFDAISVKIRRERA
;
A
#
# COMPACT_ATOMS: atom_id res chain seq x y z
N MET A 1 -23.05 12.81 -19.90
CA MET A 1 -22.57 12.37 -19.80
C MET A 1 -22.05 11.65 -19.30
N ARG A 2 -21.93 11.10 -19.33
CA ARG A 2 -21.44 10.44 -18.79
C ARG A 2 -20.83 9.50 -19.08
N ALA A 3 -20.73 9.01 -19.24
CA ALA A 3 -20.31 7.98 -19.47
C ALA A 3 -19.10 7.63 -19.86
N ARG A 4 -18.67 7.95 -20.61
CA ARG A 4 -17.49 7.70 -20.90
C ARG A 4 -16.60 7.63 -19.85
N ARG A 5 -16.94 8.13 -18.81
CA ARG A 5 -16.11 8.16 -17.80
C ARG A 5 -15.78 6.82 -17.36
N GLY A 6 -16.64 5.92 -17.38
CA GLY A 6 -16.36 4.59 -16.96
C GLY A 6 -15.26 3.97 -17.75
N LYS A 7 -15.25 4.24 -19.05
CA LYS A 7 -14.26 3.69 -19.82
C LYS A 7 -12.94 4.24 -19.54
N ALA A 8 -12.82 5.47 -19.33
CA ALA A 8 -11.56 6.09 -19.06
C ALA A 8 -10.92 5.52 -17.82
N LEU A 9 -11.72 5.09 -16.86
CA LEU A 9 -11.19 4.56 -15.63
C LEU A 9 -10.94 3.07 -15.65
N ALA A 10 -11.30 2.40 -16.73
CA ALA A 10 -11.26 0.96 -16.74
C ALA A 10 -9.91 0.37 -16.37
N GLY A 11 -8.84 0.91 -16.82
CA GLY A 11 -7.54 0.37 -16.51
C GLY A 11 -6.81 1.06 -15.38
N SER A 12 -7.46 1.94 -14.67
CA SER A 12 -6.77 2.74 -13.68
C SER A 12 -7.03 2.23 -12.27
N SER A 13 -6.21 2.67 -11.33
CA SER A 13 -6.40 2.35 -9.93
C SER A 13 -7.64 3.01 -9.36
N TRP A 14 -8.25 3.94 -10.10
CA TRP A 14 -9.45 4.63 -9.64
C TRP A 14 -10.71 3.80 -9.84
N ALA A 15 -10.64 2.77 -10.67
CA ALA A 15 -11.80 1.91 -10.86
C ALA A 15 -12.11 1.24 -9.54
N GLY A 16 -13.27 1.29 -9.04
CA GLY A 16 -13.62 0.71 -7.78
C GLY A 16 -13.68 1.68 -6.61
N ILE A 17 -13.36 2.95 -6.83
CA ILE A 17 -13.51 3.94 -5.78
C ILE A 17 -14.99 4.14 -5.53
N HIS A 18 -15.38 4.04 -4.27
CA HIS A 18 -16.77 4.19 -3.90
C HIS A 18 -17.11 5.65 -3.64
N ARG A 19 -18.40 5.96 -3.77
CA ARG A 19 -18.85 7.30 -3.49
C ARG A 19 -18.59 7.65 -2.04
N GLY A 20 -18.27 8.88 -1.78
CA GLY A 20 -18.08 9.36 -0.42
C GLY A 20 -16.71 9.14 0.15
N VAL A 21 -15.78 8.61 -0.65
CA VAL A 21 -14.40 8.47 -0.21
C VAL A 21 -13.47 9.04 -1.24
N ASP A 22 -12.33 9.49 -0.76
CA ASP A 22 -11.25 9.98 -1.60
C ASP A 22 -10.04 9.08 -1.40
N ILE A 23 -9.02 9.27 -2.19
CA ILE A 23 -7.79 8.49 -2.08
C ILE A 23 -6.65 9.40 -1.68
N ILE A 24 -5.93 9.02 -0.63
CA ILE A 24 -4.62 9.59 -0.32
C ILE A 24 -3.62 8.54 -0.74
N ARG A 25 -2.79 8.87 -1.71
CA ARG A 25 -1.83 7.91 -2.24
C ARG A 25 -0.43 8.25 -1.77
N ILE A 26 0.27 7.26 -1.23
CA ILE A 26 1.70 7.37 -0.92
C ILE A 26 2.40 6.36 -1.81
N ALA A 27 3.16 6.87 -2.75
CA ALA A 27 3.78 6.04 -3.77
C ALA A 27 5.26 5.85 -3.49
N GLY A 28 5.72 4.61 -3.60
CA GLY A 28 7.14 4.35 -3.64
C GLY A 28 7.89 4.45 -2.32
N ILE A 29 7.30 3.96 -1.23
CA ILE A 29 8.02 3.87 0.04
C ILE A 29 9.05 2.76 -0.09
N LYS A 30 10.33 3.08 0.14
CA LYS A 30 11.40 2.13 -0.06
C LYS A 30 12.11 1.83 1.25
N SER A 31 12.36 0.55 1.50
CA SER A 31 13.15 0.13 2.65
C SER A 31 13.78 -1.22 2.37
N PHE A 32 14.85 -1.51 3.10
CA PHE A 32 15.55 -2.76 2.96
C PHE A 32 14.91 -3.79 3.88
N GLY A 33 14.66 -4.97 3.37
CA GLY A 33 14.06 -6.04 4.17
C GLY A 33 14.61 -7.39 3.79
N HIS A 34 14.28 -8.41 4.62
CA HIS A 34 14.80 -9.75 4.45
C HIS A 34 13.68 -10.75 4.17
N HIS A 35 12.69 -10.30 3.40
CA HIS A 35 11.53 -11.11 3.06
C HIS A 35 11.78 -11.92 1.80
N GLY A 36 11.36 -13.17 1.79
CA GLY A 36 11.48 -14.01 0.63
C GLY A 36 11.45 -15.47 1.00
N ALA A 37 11.19 -16.32 0.00
CA ALA A 37 11.08 -17.77 0.20
C ALA A 37 12.44 -18.46 0.24
N LEU A 38 13.47 -17.86 -0.37
CA LEU A 38 14.78 -18.48 -0.44
C LEU A 38 15.64 -18.08 0.76
N PRO A 39 16.46 -19.00 1.27
CA PRO A 39 17.37 -18.66 2.37
C PRO A 39 18.27 -17.47 2.07
N GLU A 40 18.72 -17.34 0.82
CA GLU A 40 19.59 -16.23 0.41
C GLU A 40 18.88 -14.90 0.53
N GLU A 41 17.59 -14.86 0.26
CA GLU A 41 16.81 -13.62 0.39
C GLU A 41 16.75 -13.20 1.84
N LYS A 42 16.60 -14.16 2.75
CA LYS A 42 16.54 -13.84 4.17
C LYS A 42 17.88 -13.39 4.69
N ARG A 43 18.95 -13.97 4.19
CA ARG A 43 20.29 -13.66 4.68
C ARG A 43 20.80 -12.33 4.13
N LEU A 44 20.66 -12.12 2.84
CA LEU A 44 21.22 -10.94 2.20
C LEU A 44 20.28 -9.72 2.21
N GLY A 45 18.98 -9.99 2.12
CA GLY A 45 18.00 -8.92 2.05
C GLY A 45 18.00 -8.21 0.71
N GLN A 46 17.03 -7.32 0.53
CA GLN A 46 16.94 -6.52 -0.68
C GLN A 46 16.02 -5.33 -0.41
N ARG A 47 16.03 -4.37 -1.33
CA ARG A 47 15.15 -3.22 -1.24
C ARG A 47 13.77 -3.60 -1.76
N PHE A 48 12.75 -3.24 -0.97
CA PHE A 48 11.35 -3.39 -1.37
C PHE A 48 10.75 -2.01 -1.58
N THR A 49 9.75 -1.93 -2.43
CA THR A 49 9.01 -0.68 -2.66
C THR A 49 7.54 -0.94 -2.38
N VAL A 50 6.93 -0.09 -1.57
CA VAL A 50 5.52 -0.23 -1.21
C VAL A 50 4.79 1.05 -1.56
N SER A 51 3.64 0.91 -2.22
CA SER A 51 2.73 2.03 -2.45
C SER A 51 1.42 1.71 -1.77
N VAL A 52 0.78 2.71 -1.19
CA VAL A 52 -0.51 2.53 -0.53
C VAL A 52 -1.49 3.60 -1.00
N ASP A 53 -2.74 3.18 -1.20
CA ASP A 53 -3.85 4.08 -1.47
C ASP A 53 -4.76 3.98 -0.27
N LEU A 54 -4.96 5.10 0.43
CA LEU A 54 -5.78 5.16 1.63
C LEU A 54 -7.13 5.76 1.25
N GLU A 55 -8.20 5.01 1.47
CA GLU A 55 -9.56 5.51 1.20
C GLU A 55 -10.07 6.22 2.43
N VAL A 56 -10.24 7.51 2.32
CA VAL A 56 -10.58 8.38 3.44
C VAL A 56 -11.59 9.41 2.95
N ASP A 57 -12.55 9.75 3.79
CA ASP A 57 -13.41 10.90 3.49
C ASP A 57 -12.64 12.16 3.91
N THR A 58 -12.12 12.90 2.94
CA THR A 58 -11.28 14.06 3.22
C THR A 58 -12.07 15.35 3.42
N ARG A 59 -13.40 15.33 3.27
CA ARG A 59 -14.20 16.53 3.33
C ARG A 59 -14.14 17.24 4.68
N PRO A 60 -14.24 16.54 5.81
CA PRO A 60 -14.15 17.25 7.10
C PRO A 60 -12.80 17.94 7.31
N ALA A 61 -11.71 17.26 6.95
CA ALA A 61 -10.38 17.83 7.11
C ALA A 61 -10.18 19.03 6.20
N ALA A 62 -10.67 18.94 4.97
CA ALA A 62 -10.54 20.03 4.02
C ALA A 62 -11.37 21.25 4.43
N ALA A 63 -12.56 21.03 4.95
CA ALA A 63 -13.43 22.11 5.37
C ALA A 63 -12.85 22.88 6.56
N ALA A 64 -12.24 22.17 7.50
CA ALA A 64 -11.69 22.76 8.72
C ALA A 64 -10.19 23.06 8.63
N ASP A 65 -9.53 22.56 7.59
CA ASP A 65 -8.07 22.64 7.44
C ASP A 65 -7.38 22.09 8.69
N ASP A 66 -7.79 20.89 9.11
CA ASP A 66 -7.38 20.31 10.39
C ASP A 66 -6.83 18.92 10.18
N LEU A 67 -5.55 18.73 10.47
CA LEU A 67 -4.87 17.46 10.33
C LEU A 67 -5.52 16.37 11.20
N LYS A 68 -6.09 16.72 12.32
CA LYS A 68 -6.68 15.74 13.22
C LYS A 68 -7.88 15.02 12.61
N LEU A 69 -8.45 15.56 11.55
CA LEU A 69 -9.64 14.98 10.90
C LEU A 69 -9.27 14.08 9.72
N THR A 70 -7.99 13.87 9.47
CA THR A 70 -7.53 13.01 8.39
C THR A 70 -6.41 12.12 8.90
N VAL A 71 -5.69 11.48 7.99
CA VAL A 71 -4.58 10.60 8.34
C VAL A 71 -3.27 11.37 8.23
N ASP A 72 -2.38 11.17 9.18
CA ASP A 72 -1.04 11.72 9.11
C ASP A 72 -0.20 10.77 8.28
N TYR A 73 0.05 11.12 7.02
CA TYR A 73 0.77 10.22 6.11
C TYR A 73 2.21 9.98 6.53
N ALA A 74 2.82 10.87 7.30
CA ALA A 74 4.15 10.61 7.82
C ALA A 74 4.15 9.41 8.76
N GLN A 75 3.08 9.26 9.56
CA GLN A 75 2.95 8.10 10.43
C GLN A 75 2.66 6.84 9.64
N VAL A 76 1.91 6.95 8.55
CA VAL A 76 1.66 5.80 7.68
C VAL A 76 2.98 5.31 7.08
N ILE A 77 3.81 6.23 6.61
CA ILE A 77 5.11 5.88 6.05
C ILE A 77 5.96 5.14 7.09
N ARG A 78 5.99 5.65 8.32
CA ARG A 78 6.75 4.99 9.38
C ARG A 78 6.21 3.60 9.70
N THR A 79 4.90 3.43 9.65
CA THR A 79 4.26 2.13 9.88
C THR A 79 4.67 1.13 8.80
N VAL A 80 4.67 1.56 7.55
CA VAL A 80 5.08 0.72 6.43
C VAL A 80 6.57 0.37 6.56
N GLU A 81 7.41 1.36 6.85
CA GLU A 81 8.84 1.12 7.01
C GLU A 81 9.13 0.12 8.12
N ALA A 82 8.43 0.25 9.23
CA ALA A 82 8.61 -0.68 10.35
C ALA A 82 8.26 -2.12 9.95
N GLN A 83 7.24 -2.29 9.12
CA GLN A 83 6.86 -3.61 8.66
C GLN A 83 7.89 -4.17 7.68
N LEU A 84 8.41 -3.32 6.80
CA LEU A 84 9.41 -3.73 5.82
C LEU A 84 10.72 -4.15 6.49
N THR A 85 11.15 -3.43 7.51
CA THR A 85 12.41 -3.71 8.20
C THR A 85 12.25 -4.68 9.37
N GLY A 86 11.02 -5.13 9.62
CA GLY A 86 10.74 -6.00 10.76
C GLY A 86 11.00 -7.47 10.47
N ALA A 87 10.31 -8.32 11.22
CA ALA A 87 10.52 -9.77 11.15
C ALA A 87 10.28 -10.27 9.72
N PRO A 88 11.20 -11.09 9.18
CA PRO A 88 11.07 -11.59 7.81
C PRO A 88 9.87 -12.50 7.63
N VAL A 89 9.24 -12.41 6.46
CA VAL A 89 8.20 -13.35 6.03
C VAL A 89 8.63 -14.00 4.72
N TYR A 90 8.01 -15.12 4.37
CA TYR A 90 8.37 -15.83 3.15
C TYR A 90 7.77 -15.20 1.89
N LEU A 91 6.57 -14.66 2.00
CA LEU A 91 5.80 -14.21 0.84
C LEU A 91 5.54 -12.72 0.88
N ILE A 92 5.64 -12.06 -0.28
CA ILE A 92 5.23 -10.65 -0.33
C ILE A 92 3.72 -10.50 -0.15
N GLU A 93 2.95 -11.55 -0.41
CA GLU A 93 1.51 -11.58 -0.09
C GLU A 93 1.29 -11.41 1.42
N THR A 94 2.08 -12.11 2.22
CA THR A 94 2.01 -12.00 3.67
C THR A 94 2.40 -10.59 4.11
N LEU A 95 3.45 -10.06 3.53
CA LEU A 95 3.91 -8.71 3.84
C LEU A 95 2.82 -7.68 3.53
N ALA A 96 2.20 -7.79 2.35
CA ALA A 96 1.12 -6.88 1.96
C ALA A 96 -0.05 -6.97 2.93
N GLN A 97 -0.44 -8.18 3.33
CA GLN A 97 -1.53 -8.39 4.27
C GLN A 97 -1.22 -7.77 5.63
N GLN A 98 0.00 -7.95 6.11
CA GLN A 98 0.40 -7.39 7.40
C GLN A 98 0.41 -5.86 7.36
N ILE A 99 0.87 -5.28 6.28
CA ILE A 99 0.87 -3.82 6.11
C ILE A 99 -0.57 -3.30 6.13
N ALA A 100 -1.46 -3.94 5.35
CA ALA A 100 -2.86 -3.52 5.30
C ALA A 100 -3.52 -3.61 6.68
N ALA A 101 -3.31 -4.71 7.38
CA ALA A 101 -3.89 -4.91 8.71
C ALA A 101 -3.37 -3.86 9.70
N ARG A 102 -2.08 -3.57 9.64
CA ARG A 102 -1.47 -2.59 10.53
C ARG A 102 -2.02 -1.20 10.27
N ILE A 103 -2.17 -0.81 9.01
CA ILE A 103 -2.71 0.50 8.66
C ILE A 103 -4.16 0.61 9.14
N LEU A 104 -4.98 -0.40 8.85
CA LEU A 104 -6.38 -0.34 9.28
C LEU A 104 -6.51 -0.35 10.80
N GLY A 105 -5.64 -1.08 11.49
CA GLY A 105 -5.68 -1.15 12.94
C GLY A 105 -5.18 0.11 13.64
N THR A 106 -4.36 0.89 12.98
CA THR A 106 -3.75 2.08 13.59
C THR A 106 -4.48 3.36 13.23
N PHE A 107 -4.98 3.48 11.99
CA PHE A 107 -5.54 4.74 11.49
C PHE A 107 -7.04 4.59 11.28
N GLY A 108 -7.81 4.98 12.28
CA GLY A 108 -9.26 4.77 12.29
C GLY A 108 -10.01 5.46 11.18
N VAL A 109 -9.48 6.55 10.63
CA VAL A 109 -10.18 7.27 9.56
C VAL A 109 -10.06 6.56 8.20
N VAL A 110 -9.15 5.60 8.09
CA VAL A 110 -8.95 4.86 6.83
C VAL A 110 -10.04 3.80 6.72
N LYS A 111 -10.87 3.90 5.69
CA LYS A 111 -11.97 2.96 5.49
C LYS A 111 -11.52 1.71 4.77
N ALA A 112 -10.58 1.86 3.87
CA ALA A 112 -9.99 0.74 3.14
C ALA A 112 -8.60 1.14 2.68
N VAL A 113 -7.75 0.18 2.44
CA VAL A 113 -6.40 0.44 1.96
C VAL A 113 -6.05 -0.54 0.85
N THR A 114 -5.44 -0.02 -0.20
CA THR A 114 -4.83 -0.83 -1.25
C THR A 114 -3.33 -0.78 -1.02
N VAL A 115 -2.70 -1.94 -0.91
CA VAL A 115 -1.27 -2.06 -0.69
C VAL A 115 -0.65 -2.77 -1.87
N GLU A 116 0.38 -2.17 -2.44
CA GLU A 116 1.14 -2.80 -3.51
C GLU A 116 2.58 -2.97 -3.04
N VAL A 117 3.04 -4.22 -2.94
CA VAL A 117 4.42 -4.54 -2.58
C VAL A 117 5.15 -4.93 -3.85
N ASN A 118 6.21 -4.21 -4.14
CA ASN A 118 7.01 -4.43 -5.33
C ASN A 118 8.37 -4.97 -4.92
N LYS A 119 8.77 -6.06 -5.56
CA LYS A 119 10.03 -6.75 -5.31
C LYS A 119 10.87 -6.66 -6.59
N PRO A 120 11.56 -5.55 -6.82
CA PRO A 120 12.23 -5.31 -8.10
C PRO A 120 13.45 -6.20 -8.34
N PHE A 121 14.01 -6.78 -7.28
CA PHE A 121 15.21 -7.61 -7.40
C PHE A 121 14.94 -9.07 -7.07
N ALA A 122 13.75 -9.56 -7.43
CA ALA A 122 13.40 -10.95 -7.21
C ALA A 122 14.42 -11.85 -7.92
N PRO A 123 14.97 -12.84 -7.21
CA PRO A 123 16.04 -13.67 -7.75
C PRO A 123 15.53 -14.79 -8.67
N VAL A 124 15.06 -14.39 -9.84
CA VAL A 124 14.56 -15.32 -10.86
C VAL A 124 15.46 -15.18 -12.08
N ALA A 125 15.88 -16.30 -12.63
CA ALA A 125 16.77 -16.30 -13.78
C ALA A 125 16.00 -16.02 -15.06
N ALA A 126 15.58 -14.77 -15.23
CA ALA A 126 14.81 -14.34 -16.38
C ALA A 126 14.91 -12.81 -16.47
N GLU A 127 14.51 -12.26 -17.61
CA GLU A 127 14.48 -10.82 -17.78
C GLU A 127 13.04 -10.32 -17.55
N PHE A 128 12.88 -9.46 -16.58
CA PHE A 128 11.58 -8.86 -16.26
C PHE A 128 11.83 -7.62 -15.40
N ASP A 129 10.85 -6.72 -15.33
CA ASP A 129 11.05 -5.49 -14.58
C ASP A 129 10.92 -5.70 -13.09
N ALA A 130 9.87 -6.34 -12.66
CA ALA A 130 9.62 -6.52 -11.23
C ALA A 130 8.47 -7.49 -11.02
N ILE A 131 8.38 -8.01 -9.79
CA ILE A 131 7.23 -8.80 -9.36
C ILE A 131 6.55 -8.00 -8.28
N SER A 132 5.23 -7.87 -8.34
CA SER A 132 4.48 -7.17 -7.32
C SER A 132 3.19 -7.88 -6.99
N VAL A 133 2.69 -7.60 -5.78
CA VAL A 133 1.40 -8.07 -5.29
C VAL A 133 0.61 -6.83 -4.89
N LYS A 134 -0.64 -6.78 -5.29
CA LYS A 134 -1.52 -5.66 -4.97
C LYS A 134 -2.79 -6.20 -4.37
N ILE A 135 -3.12 -5.73 -3.18
CA ILE A 135 -4.33 -6.17 -2.46
C ILE A 135 -5.10 -4.96 -1.98
N ARG A 136 -6.41 -5.14 -1.82
CA ARG A 136 -7.25 -4.14 -1.19
C ARG A 136 -7.96 -4.79 -0.01
N ARG A 137 -7.97 -4.11 1.13
CA ARG A 137 -8.64 -4.60 2.35
C ARG A 137 -9.50 -3.50 2.93
N GLU A 138 -10.66 -3.88 3.41
CA GLU A 138 -11.59 -2.96 4.04
C GLU A 138 -11.63 -3.21 5.54
N ARG A 139 -12.05 -2.19 6.25
CA ARG A 139 -12.29 -2.32 7.68
C ARG A 139 -13.51 -3.23 7.88
N ALA A 140 -13.38 -4.17 8.78
CA ALA A 140 -14.44 -5.12 9.06
C ALA A 140 -15.64 -4.46 9.74
#